data_3a3755266ee255b0f5df7402e0270851
#
_entry.id   3a3755266ee255b0f5df7402e0270851
#
_cell.length_a   1.000
_cell.length_b   1.000
_cell.length_c   1.000
_cell.angle_alpha   90.00
_cell.angle_beta   90.00
_cell.angle_gamma   90.00
#
_symmetry.space_group_name_H-M   'P 1'
#
loop_
_entity.id
_entity.type
_entity.pdbx_description
1 polymer ?
#
loop_
_entity_poly.entity_id
_entity_poly.type
_entity_poly.pdbx_seq_one_letter_code
_entity_poly.pdbx_strand_id
1 'polypeptide(L)'
;YKSINGIIYSKNGLNIVRVPSERTELIIEDGCQEFNLQSILYAQTDSSSDAYACCTNLTKLVIPGSVTTIEKDKYFAKASVSQTSVTDIAIGSDTLDSLSISTLYSSLARIDIYHLSLALGNKLRFENGMFITNDNVVIGYNGRLSTVEIPEGVTEIAPNAFNSYVTDSRYSFKKVILPSTLLKIGDDAFNGCIYLSEINFPDKLYYIGNRAFRLCNFKSITLPETVLTWGDYVFADNAIETINFPLNLKTIPNHMFSRNSISDLTLGDNIEIIGEGAFENNPLTNVSFGHGIKTIGNSSFAYTILKNITLPYSVTNIESFAFSNCSDFKNI
;
A
#
# COMPACT_ATOMS: atom_id res chain seq x y z
N TYR A 1 -26.04 -3.49 -22.16
CA TYR A 1 -26.15 -2.73 -20.92
C TYR A 1 -27.63 -2.61 -20.53
N LYS A 2 -27.90 -2.50 -19.24
CA LYS A 2 -29.22 -2.28 -18.66
C LYS A 2 -29.12 -1.03 -17.78
N SER A 3 -30.07 -0.11 -17.89
CA SER A 3 -30.15 1.07 -17.02
C SER A 3 -31.32 0.88 -16.03
N ILE A 4 -31.01 1.00 -14.74
CA ILE A 4 -31.98 0.97 -13.65
C ILE A 4 -31.71 2.18 -12.76
N ASN A 5 -32.72 2.98 -12.51
CA ASN A 5 -32.58 4.21 -11.71
C ASN A 5 -31.42 5.11 -12.14
N GLY A 6 -31.08 5.12 -13.45
CA GLY A 6 -29.97 5.87 -14.02
C GLY A 6 -28.58 5.25 -13.79
N ILE A 7 -28.46 4.12 -13.11
CA ILE A 7 -27.22 3.35 -12.99
C ILE A 7 -27.15 2.40 -14.18
N ILE A 8 -25.98 2.31 -14.82
CA ILE A 8 -25.73 1.41 -15.94
C ILE A 8 -25.10 0.13 -15.44
N TYR A 9 -25.76 -0.98 -15.68
CA TYR A 9 -25.29 -2.32 -15.36
C TYR A 9 -24.85 -3.06 -16.62
N SER A 10 -24.06 -4.10 -16.46
CA SER A 10 -23.78 -5.09 -17.49
C SER A 10 -25.08 -5.71 -18.03
N LYS A 11 -25.05 -6.33 -19.22
CA LYS A 11 -26.26 -6.88 -19.87
C LYS A 11 -26.98 -7.93 -19.01
N ASN A 12 -26.22 -8.72 -18.25
CA ASN A 12 -26.73 -9.71 -17.30
C ASN A 12 -27.17 -9.10 -15.95
N GLY A 13 -26.89 -7.82 -15.70
CA GLY A 13 -27.26 -7.11 -14.46
C GLY A 13 -26.32 -7.36 -13.28
N LEU A 14 -25.26 -8.18 -13.45
CA LEU A 14 -24.41 -8.62 -12.34
C LEU A 14 -23.38 -7.58 -11.91
N ASN A 15 -22.98 -6.66 -12.79
CA ASN A 15 -21.90 -5.70 -12.52
C ASN A 15 -22.35 -4.28 -12.83
N ILE A 16 -21.95 -3.30 -12.01
CA ILE A 16 -22.11 -1.87 -12.29
C ILE A 16 -21.06 -1.44 -13.30
N VAL A 17 -21.48 -0.75 -14.35
CA VAL A 17 -20.63 -0.21 -15.40
C VAL A 17 -20.43 1.30 -15.25
N ARG A 18 -21.47 2.03 -14.87
CA ARG A 18 -21.41 3.49 -14.70
C ARG A 18 -22.48 4.03 -13.75
N VAL A 19 -22.10 5.05 -12.98
CA VAL A 19 -23.00 5.82 -12.11
C VAL A 19 -22.92 7.31 -12.52
N PRO A 20 -24.06 8.04 -12.61
CA PRO A 20 -24.06 9.48 -12.87
C PRO A 20 -23.36 10.29 -11.77
N SER A 21 -22.65 11.34 -12.14
CA SER A 21 -21.74 12.12 -11.28
C SER A 21 -22.37 12.99 -10.18
N GLU A 22 -23.64 13.36 -10.32
CA GLU A 22 -24.27 14.34 -9.42
C GLU A 22 -25.17 13.71 -8.34
N ARG A 23 -25.01 12.40 -8.09
CA ARG A 23 -25.88 11.70 -7.14
C ARG A 23 -25.50 11.99 -5.70
N THR A 24 -26.52 12.16 -4.87
CA THR A 24 -26.41 12.19 -3.40
C THR A 24 -26.64 10.82 -2.78
N GLU A 25 -27.31 9.91 -3.50
CA GLU A 25 -27.58 8.55 -3.06
C GLU A 25 -27.19 7.53 -4.14
N LEU A 26 -26.52 6.46 -3.72
CA LEU A 26 -26.25 5.29 -4.54
C LEU A 26 -26.88 4.07 -3.89
N ILE A 27 -27.97 3.61 -4.49
CA ILE A 27 -28.67 2.39 -4.09
C ILE A 27 -28.40 1.37 -5.20
N ILE A 28 -27.62 0.33 -4.86
CA ILE A 28 -27.27 -0.75 -5.79
C ILE A 28 -28.44 -1.73 -5.81
N GLU A 29 -28.87 -2.11 -7.03
CA GLU A 29 -29.99 -3.04 -7.21
C GLU A 29 -29.63 -4.45 -6.75
N ASP A 30 -30.63 -5.13 -6.19
CA ASP A 30 -30.50 -6.54 -5.84
C ASP A 30 -30.23 -7.41 -7.08
N GLY A 31 -29.35 -8.39 -6.95
CA GLY A 31 -28.84 -9.20 -8.06
C GLY A 31 -27.50 -8.71 -8.64
N CYS A 32 -27.04 -7.50 -8.31
CA CYS A 32 -25.66 -7.09 -8.58
C CYS A 32 -24.72 -7.92 -7.69
N GLN A 33 -23.69 -8.55 -8.27
CA GLN A 33 -22.75 -9.40 -7.54
C GLN A 33 -21.40 -8.74 -7.31
N GLU A 34 -21.03 -7.84 -8.22
CA GLU A 34 -19.69 -7.25 -8.24
C GLU A 34 -19.75 -5.82 -8.75
N PHE A 35 -18.94 -4.93 -8.17
CA PHE A 35 -18.71 -3.60 -8.72
C PHE A 35 -17.32 -3.07 -8.35
N ASN A 36 -16.80 -2.22 -9.23
CA ASN A 36 -15.58 -1.47 -8.97
C ASN A 36 -15.97 -0.12 -8.37
N LEU A 37 -15.63 0.10 -7.11
CA LEU A 37 -16.00 1.32 -6.39
C LEU A 37 -15.36 2.58 -7.00
N GLN A 38 -14.19 2.45 -7.61
CA GLN A 38 -13.50 3.58 -8.25
C GLN A 38 -14.19 4.00 -9.55
N SER A 39 -14.72 3.06 -10.34
CA SER A 39 -15.53 3.39 -11.53
C SER A 39 -16.80 4.15 -11.20
N ILE A 40 -17.26 4.04 -9.95
CA ILE A 40 -18.40 4.75 -9.40
C ILE A 40 -18.02 6.15 -8.92
N LEU A 41 -16.85 6.27 -8.26
CA LEU A 41 -16.41 7.51 -7.62
C LEU A 41 -15.67 8.45 -8.58
N TYR A 42 -15.18 7.95 -9.74
CA TYR A 42 -14.37 8.72 -10.68
C TYR A 42 -14.88 8.58 -12.12
N ALA A 43 -15.06 9.70 -12.84
CA ALA A 43 -15.25 9.71 -14.29
C ALA A 43 -13.89 9.78 -14.98
N GLN A 44 -13.63 8.89 -15.93
CA GLN A 44 -12.61 9.12 -16.92
C GLN A 44 -13.17 10.07 -17.99
N THR A 45 -12.51 11.18 -18.24
CA THR A 45 -12.73 11.99 -19.45
C THR A 45 -11.76 11.52 -20.51
N ASP A 46 -12.25 11.32 -21.73
CA ASP A 46 -11.55 10.69 -22.88
C ASP A 46 -10.26 11.38 -23.36
N SER A 47 -9.76 12.41 -22.69
CA SER A 47 -8.68 13.22 -23.25
C SER A 47 -7.67 13.82 -22.27
N SER A 48 -7.69 13.52 -20.98
CA SER A 48 -6.68 14.03 -20.06
C SER A 48 -6.34 13.02 -18.96
N SER A 49 -5.09 13.03 -18.51
CA SER A 49 -4.54 12.21 -17.43
C SER A 49 -5.16 12.48 -16.04
N ASP A 50 -6.19 13.31 -15.97
CA ASP A 50 -6.83 13.72 -14.74
C ASP A 50 -8.17 13.01 -14.55
N ALA A 51 -8.23 12.04 -13.64
CA ALA A 51 -9.48 11.46 -13.18
C ALA A 51 -10.16 12.44 -12.21
N TYR A 52 -11.36 12.90 -12.55
CA TYR A 52 -12.15 13.78 -11.66
C TYR A 52 -13.10 12.96 -10.80
N ALA A 53 -13.23 13.35 -9.52
CA ALA A 53 -14.18 12.74 -8.61
C ALA A 53 -15.62 12.93 -9.12
N CYS A 54 -16.36 11.83 -9.37
CA CYS A 54 -17.67 11.86 -9.95
C CYS A 54 -18.80 12.05 -8.94
N CYS A 55 -18.68 11.54 -7.75
CA CYS A 55 -19.78 11.51 -6.77
C CYS A 55 -19.38 12.26 -5.50
N THR A 56 -18.91 13.50 -5.64
CA THR A 56 -18.47 14.35 -4.51
C THR A 56 -19.59 14.64 -3.51
N ASN A 57 -20.85 14.56 -3.95
CA ASN A 57 -22.03 14.85 -3.13
C ASN A 57 -22.70 13.58 -2.55
N LEU A 58 -22.08 12.40 -2.72
CA LEU A 58 -22.66 11.15 -2.23
C LEU A 58 -22.67 11.14 -0.70
N THR A 59 -23.88 11.06 -0.13
CA THR A 59 -24.12 10.97 1.31
C THR A 59 -24.65 9.63 1.75
N LYS A 60 -25.23 8.86 0.81
CA LYS A 60 -25.85 7.56 1.10
C LYS A 60 -25.39 6.48 0.14
N LEU A 61 -25.02 5.33 0.69
CA LEU A 61 -24.63 4.12 -0.06
C LEU A 61 -25.40 2.92 0.47
N VAL A 62 -26.15 2.22 -0.40
CA VAL A 62 -26.82 0.97 -0.07
C VAL A 62 -26.26 -0.15 -0.93
N ILE A 63 -25.71 -1.18 -0.29
CA ILE A 63 -25.13 -2.37 -0.91
C ILE A 63 -26.04 -3.56 -0.56
N PRO A 64 -26.72 -4.18 -1.55
CA PRO A 64 -27.64 -5.29 -1.32
C PRO A 64 -26.92 -6.58 -0.93
N GLY A 65 -27.69 -7.56 -0.43
CA GLY A 65 -27.19 -8.87 -0.02
C GLY A 65 -26.57 -9.72 -1.12
N SER A 66 -26.88 -9.42 -2.37
CA SER A 66 -26.34 -10.13 -3.53
C SER A 66 -24.88 -9.78 -3.88
N VAL A 67 -24.35 -8.66 -3.37
CA VAL A 67 -22.98 -8.25 -3.66
C VAL A 67 -21.99 -9.10 -2.87
N THR A 68 -21.10 -9.76 -3.57
CA THR A 68 -20.05 -10.61 -2.98
C THR A 68 -18.65 -9.97 -3.07
N THR A 69 -18.43 -9.12 -4.07
CA THR A 69 -17.10 -8.56 -4.36
C THR A 69 -17.18 -7.06 -4.64
N ILE A 70 -16.25 -6.32 -4.03
CA ILE A 70 -16.02 -4.90 -4.31
C ILE A 70 -14.56 -4.75 -4.74
N GLU A 71 -14.35 -4.45 -6.02
CA GLU A 71 -13.01 -4.37 -6.60
C GLU A 71 -12.40 -2.97 -6.45
N LYS A 72 -11.06 -2.96 -6.33
CA LYS A 72 -10.24 -1.77 -6.42
C LYS A 72 -9.40 -1.82 -7.70
N ASP A 73 -9.40 -0.75 -8.47
CA ASP A 73 -8.58 -0.67 -9.68
C ASP A 73 -7.09 -0.51 -9.33
N LYS A 74 -6.24 -1.32 -9.95
CA LYS A 74 -4.78 -1.35 -9.70
C LYS A 74 -4.07 -0.03 -10.04
N TYR A 75 -4.67 0.81 -10.89
CA TYR A 75 -4.05 2.01 -11.43
C TYR A 75 -4.35 3.31 -10.67
N PHE A 76 -5.26 3.32 -9.72
CA PHE A 76 -5.72 4.55 -9.04
C PHE A 76 -5.12 4.77 -7.64
N ALA A 77 -3.87 4.41 -7.42
CA ALA A 77 -3.18 4.67 -6.15
C ALA A 77 -2.94 6.17 -5.83
N LYS A 78 -3.36 7.10 -6.71
CA LYS A 78 -3.04 8.55 -6.60
C LYS A 78 -4.23 9.51 -6.53
N ALA A 79 -5.45 9.03 -6.61
CA ALA A 79 -6.56 9.97 -6.45
C ALA A 79 -6.70 10.29 -4.97
N SER A 80 -6.33 11.49 -4.58
CA SER A 80 -6.74 12.08 -3.31
C SER A 80 -8.27 12.13 -3.30
N VAL A 81 -8.88 11.17 -2.65
CA VAL A 81 -10.34 11.07 -2.47
C VAL A 81 -10.75 12.16 -1.51
N SER A 82 -10.84 13.38 -2.00
CA SER A 82 -10.90 14.51 -1.10
C SER A 82 -12.30 14.94 -0.70
N GLN A 83 -13.41 14.33 -1.13
CA GLN A 83 -14.68 15.02 -0.86
C GLN A 83 -16.00 14.22 -0.73
N THR A 84 -16.01 12.91 -0.70
CA THR A 84 -17.28 12.19 -0.42
C THR A 84 -17.51 12.03 1.07
N SER A 85 -18.60 12.59 1.57
CA SER A 85 -19.03 12.45 2.98
C SER A 85 -20.19 11.47 3.05
N VAL A 86 -19.96 10.17 2.84
CA VAL A 86 -21.02 9.16 3.01
C VAL A 86 -21.27 8.97 4.51
N THR A 87 -22.45 9.38 4.96
CA THR A 87 -22.87 9.29 6.37
C THR A 87 -23.96 8.24 6.60
N ASP A 88 -24.63 7.78 5.54
CA ASP A 88 -25.67 6.75 5.61
C ASP A 88 -25.24 5.54 4.76
N ILE A 89 -24.84 4.45 5.42
CA ILE A 89 -24.41 3.22 4.77
C ILE A 89 -25.29 2.08 5.24
N ALA A 90 -25.85 1.35 4.30
CA ALA A 90 -26.52 0.08 4.55
C ALA A 90 -25.86 -1.04 3.74
N ILE A 91 -25.43 -2.09 4.39
CA ILE A 91 -24.79 -3.25 3.79
C ILE A 91 -25.64 -4.49 4.12
N GLY A 92 -26.35 -4.98 3.11
CA GLY A 92 -27.18 -6.19 3.22
C GLY A 92 -26.39 -7.49 2.99
N SER A 93 -25.15 -7.40 2.46
CA SER A 93 -24.37 -8.58 2.12
C SER A 93 -23.73 -9.23 3.34
N ASP A 94 -24.02 -10.51 3.54
CA ASP A 94 -23.32 -11.35 4.53
C ASP A 94 -22.06 -12.02 3.99
N THR A 95 -21.79 -11.87 2.70
CA THR A 95 -20.73 -12.59 1.97
C THR A 95 -19.56 -11.72 1.54
N LEU A 96 -19.54 -10.41 1.89
CA LEU A 96 -18.39 -9.56 1.62
C LEU A 96 -17.14 -10.06 2.35
N ASP A 97 -16.09 -10.30 1.59
CA ASP A 97 -14.78 -10.66 2.13
C ASP A 97 -14.03 -9.46 2.73
N SER A 98 -12.98 -9.73 3.47
CA SER A 98 -12.17 -8.70 4.14
C SER A 98 -11.50 -7.72 3.16
N LEU A 99 -11.17 -8.18 1.95
CA LEU A 99 -10.60 -7.32 0.91
C LEU A 99 -11.63 -6.30 0.41
N SER A 100 -12.87 -6.74 0.18
CA SER A 100 -14.00 -5.87 -0.21
C SER A 100 -14.31 -4.84 0.87
N ILE A 101 -14.34 -5.26 2.14
CA ILE A 101 -14.55 -4.38 3.29
C ILE A 101 -13.42 -3.35 3.42
N SER A 102 -12.17 -3.79 3.26
CA SER A 102 -10.99 -2.90 3.23
C SER A 102 -11.04 -1.92 2.07
N THR A 103 -11.52 -2.36 0.90
CA THR A 103 -11.70 -1.51 -0.27
C THR A 103 -12.75 -0.42 -0.02
N LEU A 104 -13.87 -0.75 0.61
CA LEU A 104 -14.86 0.24 1.05
C LEU A 104 -14.22 1.26 1.99
N TYR A 105 -13.52 0.80 3.03
CA TYR A 105 -12.86 1.68 3.99
C TYR A 105 -11.84 2.61 3.33
N SER A 106 -10.95 2.08 2.48
CA SER A 106 -9.89 2.85 1.86
C SER A 106 -10.33 3.76 0.72
N SER A 107 -11.49 3.48 0.09
CA SER A 107 -11.99 4.22 -1.07
C SER A 107 -12.96 5.34 -0.70
N LEU A 108 -13.58 5.24 0.46
CA LEU A 108 -14.52 6.23 0.97
C LEU A 108 -13.81 7.05 2.06
N ALA A 109 -12.90 7.93 1.68
CA ALA A 109 -11.94 8.64 2.54
C ALA A 109 -12.53 9.46 3.70
N ARG A 110 -13.84 9.52 3.84
CA ARG A 110 -14.56 10.15 4.94
C ARG A 110 -15.74 9.33 5.45
N ILE A 111 -15.74 8.02 5.19
CA ILE A 111 -16.60 7.19 6.02
C ILE A 111 -16.00 7.27 7.41
N ASP A 112 -16.76 7.86 8.32
CA ASP A 112 -16.53 7.59 9.72
C ASP A 112 -16.59 6.06 9.88
N ILE A 113 -15.45 5.47 10.22
CA ILE A 113 -15.33 4.01 10.40
C ILE A 113 -16.37 3.49 11.40
N TYR A 114 -16.88 4.36 12.27
CA TYR A 114 -17.97 4.05 13.18
C TYR A 114 -19.26 3.71 12.39
N HIS A 115 -19.65 4.49 11.40
CA HIS A 115 -20.83 4.21 10.57
C HIS A 115 -20.63 2.94 9.71
N LEU A 116 -19.42 2.72 9.20
CA LEU A 116 -19.10 1.48 8.50
C LEU A 116 -19.18 0.26 9.44
N SER A 117 -18.69 0.38 10.68
CA SER A 117 -18.77 -0.70 11.67
C SER A 117 -20.20 -1.01 12.08
N LEU A 118 -21.06 0.00 12.20
CA LEU A 118 -22.51 -0.20 12.45
C LEU A 118 -23.18 -0.93 11.30
N ALA A 119 -22.86 -0.56 10.04
CA ALA A 119 -23.42 -1.19 8.84
C ALA A 119 -22.97 -2.66 8.68
N LEU A 120 -21.73 -2.97 9.09
CA LEU A 120 -21.16 -4.32 9.04
C LEU A 120 -21.57 -5.19 10.24
N GLY A 121 -22.05 -4.57 11.33
CA GLY A 121 -22.56 -5.29 12.50
C GLY A 121 -21.53 -6.26 13.10
N ASN A 122 -21.91 -7.54 13.27
CA ASN A 122 -21.10 -8.58 13.88
C ASN A 122 -19.91 -9.06 13.02
N LYS A 123 -19.66 -8.48 11.84
CA LYS A 123 -18.54 -8.86 10.97
C LYS A 123 -17.22 -8.22 11.39
N LEU A 124 -17.27 -7.21 12.24
CA LEU A 124 -16.10 -6.51 12.76
C LEU A 124 -16.06 -6.57 14.27
N ARG A 125 -14.87 -6.81 14.81
CA ARG A 125 -14.56 -6.51 16.21
C ARG A 125 -13.68 -5.25 16.28
N PHE A 126 -13.86 -4.47 17.33
CA PHE A 126 -13.01 -3.33 17.63
C PHE A 126 -12.13 -3.68 18.82
N GLU A 127 -10.82 -3.67 18.61
CA GLU A 127 -9.82 -4.03 19.62
C GLU A 127 -8.56 -3.17 19.48
N ASN A 128 -8.07 -2.61 20.57
CA ASN A 128 -6.86 -1.74 20.61
C ASN A 128 -6.87 -0.59 19.59
N GLY A 129 -8.05 -0.04 19.27
CA GLY A 129 -8.20 1.00 18.26
C GLY A 129 -8.28 0.48 16.83
N MET A 130 -8.26 -0.83 16.62
CA MET A 130 -8.31 -1.47 15.30
C MET A 130 -9.68 -2.05 14.99
N PHE A 131 -10.05 -2.00 13.72
CA PHE A 131 -11.20 -2.70 13.18
C PHE A 131 -10.71 -3.98 12.51
N ILE A 132 -11.17 -5.12 13.03
CA ILE A 132 -10.69 -6.44 12.65
C ILE A 132 -11.88 -7.26 12.18
N THR A 133 -11.76 -7.89 11.03
CA THR A 133 -12.78 -8.77 10.46
C THR A 133 -12.80 -10.14 11.13
N ASN A 134 -13.86 -10.94 10.91
CA ASN A 134 -14.00 -12.28 11.50
C ASN A 134 -12.93 -13.27 11.03
N ASP A 135 -12.33 -13.05 9.88
CA ASP A 135 -11.19 -13.82 9.34
C ASP A 135 -9.83 -13.26 9.78
N ASN A 136 -9.82 -12.41 10.82
CA ASN A 136 -8.64 -11.89 11.49
C ASN A 136 -7.77 -10.94 10.61
N VAL A 137 -8.40 -10.12 9.80
CA VAL A 137 -7.74 -9.07 9.01
C VAL A 137 -7.98 -7.71 9.66
N VAL A 138 -6.91 -6.95 9.93
CA VAL A 138 -7.02 -5.54 10.33
C VAL A 138 -7.32 -4.70 9.09
N ILE A 139 -8.45 -4.03 9.08
CA ILE A 139 -8.88 -3.20 7.94
C ILE A 139 -8.72 -1.69 8.17
N GLY A 140 -8.55 -1.27 9.41
CA GLY A 140 -8.39 0.14 9.76
C GLY A 140 -8.03 0.37 11.21
N TYR A 141 -7.55 1.58 11.50
CA TYR A 141 -7.14 2.02 12.83
C TYR A 141 -7.71 3.41 13.15
N ASN A 142 -8.26 3.56 14.36
CA ASN A 142 -8.76 4.84 14.90
C ASN A 142 -8.28 5.06 16.34
N GLY A 143 -7.03 4.73 16.62
CA GLY A 143 -6.41 4.91 17.92
C GLY A 143 -5.47 6.12 17.97
N ARG A 144 -5.05 6.47 19.20
CA ARG A 144 -4.09 7.58 19.46
C ARG A 144 -2.94 7.14 20.37
N LEU A 145 -2.62 5.85 20.37
CA LEU A 145 -1.55 5.30 21.20
C LEU A 145 -0.18 5.63 20.61
N SER A 146 0.84 5.78 21.44
CA SER A 146 2.23 5.92 20.99
C SER A 146 2.85 4.59 20.56
N THR A 147 2.32 3.48 21.07
CA THR A 147 2.65 2.12 20.67
C THR A 147 1.37 1.41 20.27
N VAL A 148 1.35 0.82 19.09
CA VAL A 148 0.23 0.05 18.57
C VAL A 148 0.58 -1.43 18.67
N GLU A 149 -0.17 -2.19 19.47
CA GLU A 149 -0.04 -3.64 19.58
C GLU A 149 -1.17 -4.31 18.80
N ILE A 150 -0.80 -4.99 17.71
CA ILE A 150 -1.76 -5.75 16.90
C ILE A 150 -2.04 -7.07 17.60
N PRO A 151 -3.32 -7.42 17.86
CA PRO A 151 -3.68 -8.59 18.65
C PRO A 151 -3.19 -9.91 18.05
N GLU A 152 -2.81 -10.84 18.91
CA GLU A 152 -2.55 -12.24 18.50
C GLU A 152 -3.79 -12.84 17.84
N GLY A 153 -3.57 -13.69 16.83
CA GLY A 153 -4.60 -14.25 15.98
C GLY A 153 -4.83 -13.45 14.70
N VAL A 154 -4.42 -12.18 14.62
CA VAL A 154 -4.43 -11.42 13.36
C VAL A 154 -3.44 -12.04 12.38
N THR A 155 -3.92 -12.28 11.15
CA THR A 155 -3.14 -12.92 10.08
C THR A 155 -2.78 -11.99 8.95
N GLU A 156 -3.51 -10.90 8.78
CA GLU A 156 -3.28 -9.94 7.70
C GLU A 156 -3.56 -8.49 8.15
N ILE A 157 -2.74 -7.56 7.68
CA ILE A 157 -3.01 -6.13 7.71
C ILE A 157 -3.43 -5.75 6.29
N ALA A 158 -4.66 -5.32 6.12
CA ALA A 158 -5.22 -5.00 4.82
C ALA A 158 -4.53 -3.78 4.17
N PRO A 159 -4.64 -3.62 2.85
CA PRO A 159 -4.17 -2.43 2.18
C PRO A 159 -4.74 -1.14 2.80
N ASN A 160 -3.87 -0.14 3.02
CA ASN A 160 -4.20 1.17 3.61
C ASN A 160 -4.71 1.15 5.06
N ALA A 161 -4.65 0.06 5.80
CA ALA A 161 -5.25 -0.06 7.13
C ALA A 161 -4.77 1.01 8.13
N PHE A 162 -3.51 1.45 8.04
CA PHE A 162 -2.93 2.53 8.85
C PHE A 162 -2.43 3.70 7.99
N ASN A 163 -2.87 3.80 6.74
CA ASN A 163 -2.44 4.86 5.84
C ASN A 163 -2.94 6.24 6.32
N SER A 164 -2.01 7.11 6.72
CA SER A 164 -2.34 8.43 7.28
C SER A 164 -2.94 9.41 6.27
N TYR A 165 -2.74 9.19 4.97
CA TYR A 165 -3.32 10.02 3.92
C TYR A 165 -4.79 9.68 3.63
N VAL A 166 -5.19 8.45 3.91
CA VAL A 166 -6.58 7.98 3.69
C VAL A 166 -7.47 8.34 4.86
N THR A 167 -6.94 8.33 6.09
CA THR A 167 -7.75 8.42 7.30
C THR A 167 -7.89 9.81 7.88
N ASP A 168 -7.24 10.84 7.30
CA ASP A 168 -7.09 12.18 7.89
C ASP A 168 -6.60 12.12 9.37
N SER A 169 -6.09 10.97 9.75
CA SER A 169 -5.62 10.66 11.10
C SER A 169 -4.12 10.92 11.15
N ARG A 170 -3.73 11.96 11.83
CA ARG A 170 -2.32 12.22 12.15
C ARG A 170 -1.88 11.20 13.20
N TYR A 171 -1.62 9.98 12.77
CA TYR A 171 -1.12 8.94 13.65
C TYR A 171 0.20 9.37 14.27
N SER A 172 0.25 9.36 15.59
CA SER A 172 1.45 9.76 16.36
C SER A 172 2.20 8.57 16.94
N PHE A 173 1.82 7.34 16.58
CA PHE A 173 2.52 6.16 17.08
C PHE A 173 3.93 6.05 16.50
N LYS A 174 4.86 5.68 17.38
CA LYS A 174 6.28 5.51 17.04
C LYS A 174 6.66 4.04 16.87
N LYS A 175 5.86 3.16 17.44
CA LYS A 175 6.13 1.73 17.50
C LYS A 175 4.90 0.92 17.14
N VAL A 176 5.12 -0.13 16.34
CA VAL A 176 4.13 -1.17 16.05
C VAL A 176 4.69 -2.51 16.49
N ILE A 177 3.90 -3.25 17.26
CA ILE A 177 4.19 -4.63 17.65
C ILE A 177 3.26 -5.53 16.85
N LEU A 178 3.87 -6.31 15.94
CA LEU A 178 3.17 -7.26 15.09
C LEU A 178 3.03 -8.62 15.81
N PRO A 179 1.88 -9.30 15.67
CA PRO A 179 1.65 -10.60 16.32
C PRO A 179 2.44 -11.73 15.65
N SER A 180 2.71 -12.79 16.38
CA SER A 180 3.41 -13.98 15.86
C SER A 180 2.62 -14.72 14.77
N THR A 181 1.33 -14.44 14.66
CA THR A 181 0.39 -15.04 13.70
C THR A 181 0.33 -14.32 12.36
N LEU A 182 0.97 -13.14 12.23
CA LEU A 182 0.87 -12.31 11.03
C LEU A 182 1.58 -12.94 9.83
N LEU A 183 0.86 -13.01 8.72
CA LEU A 183 1.30 -13.61 7.45
C LEU A 183 1.57 -12.57 6.37
N LYS A 184 0.75 -11.49 6.34
CA LYS A 184 0.78 -10.49 5.26
C LYS A 184 0.61 -9.07 5.77
N ILE A 185 1.33 -8.14 5.10
CA ILE A 185 1.13 -6.70 5.22
C ILE A 185 0.79 -6.18 3.82
N GLY A 186 -0.38 -5.58 3.67
CA GLY A 186 -0.92 -5.11 2.38
C GLY A 186 -0.25 -3.85 1.84
N ASP A 187 -0.60 -3.51 0.60
CA ASP A 187 -0.12 -2.30 -0.07
C ASP A 187 -0.50 -1.04 0.72
N ASP A 188 0.44 -0.10 0.82
CA ASP A 188 0.24 1.16 1.52
C ASP A 188 -0.19 1.01 3.01
N ALA A 189 -0.04 -0.14 3.64
CA ALA A 189 -0.61 -0.43 4.96
C ALA A 189 -0.21 0.60 6.03
N PHE A 190 1.04 1.03 6.07
CA PHE A 190 1.56 2.06 6.98
C PHE A 190 2.11 3.28 6.23
N ASN A 191 1.69 3.51 4.97
CA ASN A 191 2.17 4.64 4.18
C ASN A 191 1.83 5.97 4.85
N GLY A 192 2.84 6.84 5.01
CA GLY A 192 2.67 8.15 5.62
C GLY A 192 2.61 8.15 7.15
N CYS A 193 2.91 7.04 7.81
CA CYS A 193 3.06 6.99 9.27
C CYS A 193 4.37 7.67 9.69
N ILE A 194 4.44 8.99 9.53
CA ILE A 194 5.67 9.80 9.63
C ILE A 194 6.39 9.76 10.97
N TYR A 195 5.79 9.19 12.00
CA TYR A 195 6.41 9.01 13.33
C TYR A 195 6.84 7.57 13.58
N LEU A 196 6.40 6.59 12.76
CA LEU A 196 6.72 5.18 12.93
C LEU A 196 8.21 4.93 12.68
N SER A 197 8.93 4.55 13.73
CA SER A 197 10.38 4.33 13.73
C SER A 197 10.79 2.95 14.25
N GLU A 198 9.87 2.21 14.86
CA GLU A 198 10.14 0.89 15.45
C GLU A 198 9.08 -0.13 15.04
N ILE A 199 9.52 -1.27 14.52
CA ILE A 199 8.66 -2.41 14.19
C ILE A 199 9.44 -3.72 14.39
N ASN A 200 8.74 -4.77 14.82
CA ASN A 200 9.24 -6.14 14.78
C ASN A 200 8.63 -6.88 13.59
N PHE A 201 9.37 -7.76 12.96
CA PHE A 201 8.82 -8.64 11.92
C PHE A 201 8.73 -10.08 12.47
N PRO A 202 7.52 -10.70 12.48
CA PRO A 202 7.36 -12.05 13.00
C PRO A 202 7.80 -13.12 11.99
N ASP A 203 8.16 -14.31 12.50
CA ASP A 203 8.75 -15.41 11.72
C ASP A 203 7.79 -16.07 10.70
N LYS A 204 6.52 -15.73 10.71
CA LYS A 204 5.54 -16.25 9.74
C LYS A 204 5.22 -15.28 8.61
N LEU A 205 5.73 -14.06 8.69
CA LEU A 205 5.46 -13.03 7.70
C LEU A 205 6.15 -13.39 6.38
N TYR A 206 5.38 -13.60 5.30
CA TYR A 206 5.91 -13.97 4.00
C TYR A 206 5.64 -12.97 2.87
N TYR A 207 4.78 -11.96 3.11
CA TYR A 207 4.40 -10.97 2.12
C TYR A 207 4.38 -9.56 2.71
N ILE A 208 5.04 -8.62 2.01
CA ILE A 208 4.94 -7.18 2.29
C ILE A 208 4.65 -6.48 0.97
N GLY A 209 3.53 -5.75 0.91
CA GLY A 209 3.01 -5.10 -0.29
C GLY A 209 3.74 -3.81 -0.68
N ASN A 210 3.32 -3.24 -1.83
CA ASN A 210 3.89 -2.00 -2.36
C ASN A 210 3.70 -0.84 -1.39
N ARG A 211 4.72 -0.01 -1.20
CA ARG A 211 4.71 1.20 -0.36
C ARG A 211 4.28 0.95 1.09
N ALA A 212 4.35 -0.30 1.57
CA ALA A 212 3.80 -0.68 2.88
C ALA A 212 4.32 0.21 4.03
N PHE A 213 5.57 0.64 3.98
CA PHE A 213 6.23 1.49 4.98
C PHE A 213 6.84 2.75 4.36
N ARG A 214 6.28 3.22 3.24
CA ARG A 214 6.74 4.45 2.61
C ARG A 214 6.41 5.66 3.49
N LEU A 215 7.29 6.69 3.51
CA LEU A 215 7.08 7.92 4.30
C LEU A 215 6.88 7.63 5.80
N CYS A 216 7.62 6.69 6.35
CA CYS A 216 7.78 6.48 7.79
C CYS A 216 9.05 7.17 8.29
N ASN A 217 9.53 6.82 9.48
CA ASN A 217 10.70 7.44 10.12
C ASN A 217 11.74 6.43 10.61
N PHE A 218 11.91 5.34 9.86
CA PHE A 218 12.93 4.35 10.18
C PHE A 218 14.33 4.91 9.95
N LYS A 219 15.25 4.71 10.91
CA LYS A 219 16.68 5.02 10.79
C LYS A 219 17.52 3.80 10.48
N SER A 220 17.06 2.64 10.90
CA SER A 220 17.68 1.36 10.59
C SER A 220 16.61 0.33 10.39
N ILE A 221 16.88 -0.67 9.55
CA ILE A 221 15.94 -1.75 9.31
C ILE A 221 16.67 -3.10 9.19
N THR A 222 16.14 -4.10 9.85
CA THR A 222 16.53 -5.50 9.65
C THR A 222 15.40 -6.19 8.91
N LEU A 223 15.68 -6.62 7.69
CA LEU A 223 14.69 -7.31 6.87
C LEU A 223 14.53 -8.76 7.32
N PRO A 224 13.29 -9.27 7.44
CA PRO A 224 13.05 -10.65 7.89
C PRO A 224 13.44 -11.69 6.83
N GLU A 225 14.02 -12.79 7.29
CA GLU A 225 14.40 -13.95 6.44
C GLU A 225 13.19 -14.67 5.84
N THR A 226 12.00 -14.49 6.42
CA THR A 226 10.79 -15.25 6.05
C THR A 226 10.02 -14.64 4.91
N VAL A 227 10.22 -13.35 4.60
CA VAL A 227 9.51 -12.68 3.53
C VAL A 227 10.00 -13.12 2.17
N LEU A 228 9.11 -13.73 1.41
CA LEU A 228 9.35 -14.27 0.07
C LEU A 228 8.93 -13.29 -1.03
N THR A 229 7.97 -12.43 -0.74
CA THR A 229 7.44 -11.47 -1.72
C THR A 229 7.47 -10.08 -1.14
N TRP A 230 8.22 -9.22 -1.81
CA TRP A 230 8.38 -7.81 -1.50
C TRP A 230 7.76 -6.97 -2.60
N GLY A 231 7.00 -5.95 -2.22
CA GLY A 231 6.50 -4.94 -3.15
C GLY A 231 7.54 -3.87 -3.49
N ASP A 232 7.18 -3.00 -4.41
CA ASP A 232 7.98 -1.83 -4.77
C ASP A 232 7.80 -0.70 -3.77
N TYR A 233 8.81 0.20 -3.63
CA TYR A 233 8.79 1.37 -2.74
C TYR A 233 8.58 1.06 -1.25
N VAL A 234 8.81 -0.17 -0.78
CA VAL A 234 8.41 -0.58 0.58
C VAL A 234 8.91 0.36 1.65
N PHE A 235 10.19 0.75 1.61
CA PHE A 235 10.83 1.65 2.56
C PHE A 235 11.29 2.97 1.93
N ALA A 236 10.71 3.37 0.80
CA ALA A 236 11.03 4.65 0.17
C ALA A 236 10.66 5.84 1.06
N ASP A 237 11.36 6.97 0.88
CA ASP A 237 11.08 8.22 1.59
C ASP A 237 11.12 8.06 3.14
N ASN A 238 12.13 7.35 3.67
CA ASN A 238 12.41 7.22 5.10
C ASN A 238 13.72 7.96 5.47
N ALA A 239 14.25 7.70 6.66
CA ALA A 239 15.54 8.22 7.13
C ALA A 239 16.57 7.11 7.36
N ILE A 240 16.50 6.02 6.59
CA ILE A 240 17.32 4.82 6.80
C ILE A 240 18.78 5.11 6.50
N GLU A 241 19.63 4.85 7.47
CA GLU A 241 21.08 4.94 7.39
C GLU A 241 21.73 3.56 7.24
N THR A 242 21.10 2.52 7.84
CA THR A 242 21.65 1.15 7.86
C THR A 242 20.57 0.10 7.56
N ILE A 243 20.96 -0.92 6.78
CA ILE A 243 20.09 -2.03 6.36
C ILE A 243 20.80 -3.35 6.66
N ASN A 244 20.11 -4.27 7.31
CA ASN A 244 20.52 -5.67 7.40
C ASN A 244 19.71 -6.50 6.42
N PHE A 245 20.34 -6.96 5.34
CA PHE A 245 19.72 -7.78 4.31
C PHE A 245 19.65 -9.25 4.72
N PRO A 246 18.54 -9.96 4.46
CA PRO A 246 18.43 -11.38 4.69
C PRO A 246 19.17 -12.18 3.61
N LEU A 247 19.63 -13.38 3.96
CA LEU A 247 20.39 -14.24 3.03
C LEU A 247 19.53 -14.82 1.88
N ASN A 248 18.22 -14.87 2.05
CA ASN A 248 17.30 -15.36 1.02
C ASN A 248 16.89 -14.30 -0.01
N LEU A 249 17.17 -13.02 0.21
CA LEU A 249 16.83 -11.94 -0.71
C LEU A 249 17.76 -11.97 -1.94
N LYS A 250 17.22 -12.30 -3.10
CA LYS A 250 17.96 -12.33 -4.37
C LYS A 250 17.77 -11.06 -5.20
N THR A 251 16.62 -10.44 -5.08
CA THR A 251 16.28 -9.23 -5.82
C THR A 251 15.89 -8.13 -4.86
N ILE A 252 16.55 -6.98 -4.95
CA ILE A 252 16.10 -5.77 -4.28
C ILE A 252 15.01 -5.14 -5.15
N PRO A 253 13.76 -5.00 -4.68
CA PRO A 253 12.66 -4.45 -5.45
C PRO A 253 12.87 -3.02 -5.95
N ASN A 254 12.05 -2.62 -6.92
CA ASN A 254 12.13 -1.28 -7.48
C ASN A 254 11.85 -0.23 -6.41
N HIS A 255 12.70 0.80 -6.38
CA HIS A 255 12.62 1.95 -5.49
C HIS A 255 12.53 1.61 -3.99
N MET A 256 12.89 0.37 -3.59
CA MET A 256 12.66 -0.12 -2.22
C MET A 256 13.25 0.81 -1.14
N PHE A 257 14.42 1.37 -1.39
CA PHE A 257 15.14 2.26 -0.48
C PHE A 257 15.42 3.64 -1.09
N SER A 258 14.67 4.04 -2.11
CA SER A 258 14.83 5.37 -2.71
C SER A 258 14.58 6.48 -1.67
N ARG A 259 15.32 7.60 -1.76
CA ARG A 259 15.17 8.76 -0.89
C ARG A 259 15.29 8.43 0.59
N ASN A 260 16.41 7.82 0.96
CA ASN A 260 16.80 7.54 2.32
C ASN A 260 18.13 8.28 2.67
N SER A 261 18.76 7.92 3.77
CA SER A 261 20.00 8.53 4.29
C SER A 261 21.17 7.58 4.28
N ILE A 262 21.19 6.59 3.37
CA ILE A 262 22.22 5.56 3.30
C ILE A 262 23.51 6.18 2.73
N SER A 263 24.61 6.17 3.50
CA SER A 263 25.93 6.67 3.07
C SER A 263 26.87 5.56 2.62
N ASP A 264 26.73 4.38 3.24
CA ASP A 264 27.55 3.21 2.99
C ASP A 264 26.66 1.99 2.79
N LEU A 265 26.85 1.27 1.70
CA LEU A 265 26.04 0.12 1.34
C LEU A 265 26.92 -1.12 1.14
N THR A 266 26.57 -2.20 1.84
CA THR A 266 27.17 -3.53 1.61
C THR A 266 26.11 -4.50 1.19
N LEU A 267 26.27 -5.10 0.01
CA LEU A 267 25.37 -6.11 -0.56
C LEU A 267 26.03 -7.48 -0.43
N GLY A 268 25.26 -8.47 0.04
CA GLY A 268 25.71 -9.85 0.17
C GLY A 268 25.81 -10.58 -1.18
N ASP A 269 26.55 -11.69 -1.19
CA ASP A 269 26.73 -12.53 -2.37
C ASP A 269 25.44 -13.20 -2.88
N ASN A 270 24.40 -13.21 -2.05
CA ASN A 270 23.08 -13.74 -2.40
C ASN A 270 22.25 -12.81 -3.30
N ILE A 271 22.55 -11.50 -3.32
CA ILE A 271 21.84 -10.52 -4.14
C ILE A 271 22.29 -10.66 -5.60
N GLU A 272 21.31 -10.89 -6.49
CA GLU A 272 21.53 -11.08 -7.92
C GLU A 272 21.08 -9.87 -8.75
N ILE A 273 20.00 -9.21 -8.33
CA ILE A 273 19.37 -8.12 -9.06
C ILE A 273 19.13 -6.92 -8.14
N ILE A 274 19.57 -5.76 -8.58
CA ILE A 274 19.20 -4.47 -7.99
C ILE A 274 18.13 -3.85 -8.91
N GLY A 275 16.93 -3.64 -8.39
CA GLY A 275 15.79 -3.13 -9.14
C GLY A 275 15.93 -1.65 -9.53
N GLU A 276 15.01 -1.19 -10.36
CA GLU A 276 14.93 0.20 -10.80
C GLU A 276 14.86 1.16 -9.60
N GLY A 277 15.70 2.21 -9.60
CA GLY A 277 15.70 3.26 -8.57
C GLY A 277 15.91 2.77 -7.14
N ALA A 278 16.37 1.52 -6.92
CA ALA A 278 16.37 0.87 -5.60
C ALA A 278 17.05 1.70 -4.50
N PHE A 279 18.11 2.43 -4.82
CA PHE A 279 18.85 3.32 -3.93
C PHE A 279 18.95 4.76 -4.44
N GLU A 280 18.07 5.14 -5.37
CA GLU A 280 18.01 6.48 -5.92
C GLU A 280 17.90 7.56 -4.83
N ASN A 281 18.57 8.71 -4.98
CA ASN A 281 18.52 9.82 -4.02
C ASN A 281 18.94 9.41 -2.58
N ASN A 282 20.04 8.68 -2.44
CA ASN A 282 20.73 8.43 -1.18
C ASN A 282 22.09 9.12 -1.17
N PRO A 283 22.60 9.58 -0.02
CA PRO A 283 23.95 10.18 0.08
C PRO A 283 25.06 9.11 0.06
N LEU A 284 24.95 8.11 -0.85
CA LEU A 284 25.91 7.02 -0.96
C LEU A 284 27.28 7.54 -1.38
N THR A 285 28.29 7.25 -0.57
CA THR A 285 29.71 7.50 -0.87
C THR A 285 30.43 6.23 -1.27
N ASN A 286 30.01 5.08 -0.72
CA ASN A 286 30.62 3.77 -0.95
C ASN A 286 29.55 2.70 -1.20
N VAL A 287 29.84 1.79 -2.13
CA VAL A 287 29.07 0.57 -2.35
C VAL A 287 30.01 -0.61 -2.46
N SER A 288 29.83 -1.60 -1.60
CA SER A 288 30.48 -2.90 -1.70
C SER A 288 29.48 -3.89 -2.31
N PHE A 289 29.73 -4.27 -3.55
CA PHE A 289 28.90 -5.24 -4.25
C PHE A 289 29.33 -6.67 -3.89
N GLY A 290 28.34 -7.52 -3.59
CA GLY A 290 28.55 -8.97 -3.49
C GLY A 290 28.84 -9.62 -4.84
N HIS A 291 29.47 -10.79 -4.81
CA HIS A 291 29.87 -11.53 -6.02
C HIS A 291 28.69 -12.14 -6.79
N GLY A 292 27.48 -12.08 -6.26
CA GLY A 292 26.25 -12.60 -6.90
C GLY A 292 25.57 -11.63 -7.87
N ILE A 293 25.90 -10.34 -7.82
CA ILE A 293 25.22 -9.30 -8.61
C ILE A 293 25.40 -9.56 -10.11
N LYS A 294 24.27 -9.67 -10.83
CA LYS A 294 24.19 -9.85 -12.28
C LYS A 294 23.65 -8.63 -12.99
N THR A 295 22.63 -7.98 -12.39
CA THR A 295 21.95 -6.84 -12.99
C THR A 295 21.90 -5.66 -12.05
N ILE A 296 22.26 -4.49 -12.56
CA ILE A 296 22.12 -3.18 -11.92
C ILE A 296 21.05 -2.43 -12.71
N GLY A 297 19.89 -2.23 -12.09
CA GLY A 297 18.67 -1.72 -12.73
C GLY A 297 18.73 -0.24 -13.08
N ASN A 298 17.75 0.19 -13.87
CA ASN A 298 17.59 1.58 -14.31
C ASN A 298 17.61 2.54 -13.10
N SER A 299 18.41 3.62 -13.18
CA SER A 299 18.49 4.67 -12.15
C SER A 299 18.75 4.16 -10.72
N SER A 300 19.20 2.92 -10.53
CA SER A 300 19.27 2.28 -9.21
C SER A 300 20.16 3.01 -8.20
N PHE A 301 21.19 3.72 -8.66
CA PHE A 301 22.09 4.57 -7.88
C PHE A 301 22.09 6.03 -8.36
N ALA A 302 21.06 6.45 -9.08
CA ALA A 302 20.97 7.82 -9.56
C ALA A 302 20.88 8.82 -8.40
N TYR A 303 21.42 10.04 -8.61
CA TYR A 303 21.40 11.12 -7.61
C TYR A 303 22.10 10.73 -6.28
N THR A 304 23.20 9.97 -6.37
CA THR A 304 24.09 9.65 -5.26
C THR A 304 25.36 10.51 -5.33
N ILE A 305 26.22 10.41 -4.31
CA ILE A 305 27.53 11.10 -4.27
C ILE A 305 28.69 10.13 -4.42
N LEU A 306 28.47 9.01 -5.11
CA LEU A 306 29.47 8.01 -5.44
C LEU A 306 30.60 8.61 -6.29
N LYS A 307 31.87 8.31 -5.92
CA LYS A 307 33.06 8.79 -6.65
C LYS A 307 33.69 7.71 -7.51
N ASN A 308 33.81 6.53 -6.97
CA ASN A 308 34.37 5.36 -7.62
C ASN A 308 33.56 4.15 -7.21
N ILE A 309 33.42 3.18 -8.10
CA ILE A 309 32.86 1.88 -7.81
C ILE A 309 33.77 0.78 -8.40
N THR A 310 33.76 -0.37 -7.74
CA THR A 310 34.37 -1.59 -8.28
C THR A 310 33.26 -2.60 -8.50
N LEU A 311 33.05 -2.96 -9.75
CA LEU A 311 32.03 -3.95 -10.11
C LEU A 311 32.62 -5.37 -10.05
N PRO A 312 31.89 -6.34 -9.47
CA PRO A 312 32.29 -7.73 -9.52
C PRO A 312 32.16 -8.30 -10.96
N TYR A 313 32.97 -9.31 -11.26
CA TYR A 313 32.95 -9.98 -12.59
C TYR A 313 31.60 -10.63 -12.93
N SER A 314 30.74 -10.83 -11.96
CA SER A 314 29.40 -11.38 -12.14
C SER A 314 28.42 -10.43 -12.83
N VAL A 315 28.69 -9.13 -12.86
CA VAL A 315 27.80 -8.13 -13.49
C VAL A 315 27.79 -8.32 -15.00
N THR A 316 26.63 -8.65 -15.55
CA THR A 316 26.42 -8.84 -16.99
C THR A 316 25.52 -7.80 -17.60
N ASN A 317 24.76 -7.05 -16.79
CA ASN A 317 23.82 -6.03 -17.26
C ASN A 317 23.86 -4.79 -16.36
N ILE A 318 24.02 -3.62 -16.98
CA ILE A 318 23.83 -2.31 -16.34
C ILE A 318 22.83 -1.55 -17.18
N GLU A 319 21.68 -1.25 -16.61
CA GLU A 319 20.60 -0.58 -17.30
C GLU A 319 20.80 0.94 -17.38
N SER A 320 19.92 1.60 -18.16
CA SER A 320 20.00 3.03 -18.42
C SER A 320 20.02 3.84 -17.11
N PHE A 321 20.81 4.89 -17.09
CA PHE A 321 20.86 5.84 -15.95
C PHE A 321 21.26 5.26 -14.61
N ALA A 322 21.73 4.00 -14.53
CA ALA A 322 22.04 3.33 -13.26
C ALA A 322 22.86 4.18 -12.28
N PHE A 323 23.78 4.99 -12.79
CA PHE A 323 24.64 5.91 -12.02
C PHE A 323 24.50 7.37 -12.47
N SER A 324 23.33 7.76 -13.00
CA SER A 324 23.14 9.13 -13.49
C SER A 324 23.13 10.13 -12.32
N ASN A 325 23.62 11.36 -12.61
CA ASN A 325 23.68 12.44 -11.61
C ASN A 325 24.44 12.07 -10.30
N CYS A 326 25.42 11.18 -10.39
CA CYS A 326 26.42 11.00 -9.34
C CYS A 326 27.43 12.16 -9.47
N SER A 327 27.34 13.15 -8.58
CA SER A 327 28.01 14.46 -8.74
C SER A 327 29.53 14.41 -8.88
N ASP A 328 30.16 13.37 -8.33
CA ASP A 328 31.61 13.24 -8.26
C ASP A 328 32.19 11.99 -8.96
N PHE A 329 31.36 11.34 -9.78
CA PHE A 329 31.72 10.05 -10.38
C PHE A 329 32.90 10.16 -11.34
N LYS A 330 33.98 9.41 -11.09
CA LYS A 330 35.24 9.47 -11.83
C LYS A 330 35.59 8.18 -12.56
N ASN A 331 35.33 7.03 -11.96
CA ASN A 331 35.76 5.73 -12.50
C ASN A 331 34.76 4.60 -12.16
N ILE A 332 34.63 3.65 -13.08
CA ILE A 332 33.95 2.34 -12.93
C ILE A 332 34.99 1.24 -12.98
#